data_5d84bcf469142a7581f3392b78c8da35
#
_entry.id   5d84bcf469142a7581f3392b78c8da35
#
_cell.length_a   1.000
_cell.length_b   1.000
_cell.length_c   1.000
_cell.angle_alpha   90.00
_cell.angle_beta   90.00
_cell.angle_gamma   90.00
#
_symmetry.space_group_name_H-M   'P 1'
#
loop_
_entity.id
_entity.type
_entity.pdbx_description
1 polymer ?
#
loop_
_entity_poly.entity_id
_entity_poly.type
_entity_poly.pdbx_seq_one_letter_code
_entity_poly.pdbx_strand_id
1 'polypeptide(L)'
;RMLINCSDDYIPEGISFDQMRFYRCSDSEREVYSLLKRIEKEYIHRDTFSDVMLKCCTNELFVLIARTYVPGEGVKKTMVEEITHYLREHFRSDLSLAGTARRFGVSPEHLSRCFKKQTGFGFNEYVNMMRLREAERLLAGEPGKSILEIAFLCGFHDSNYFSMKFHKEYGATPSSFRAAKKT
;
A
#
# COMPACT_ATOMS: atom_id res chain seq x y z
N ARG A 1 -5.32 -3.36 12.61
CA ARG A 1 -4.77 -3.20 11.24
C ARG A 1 -4.62 -4.61 10.67
N MET A 2 -5.52 -4.97 9.81
CA MET A 2 -5.52 -6.27 9.14
C MET A 2 -4.73 -6.11 7.84
N LEU A 3 -3.52 -6.64 7.76
CA LEU A 3 -2.78 -6.77 6.51
C LEU A 3 -3.29 -8.04 5.84
N ILE A 4 -4.03 -7.89 4.75
CA ILE A 4 -4.43 -9.01 3.90
C ILE A 4 -3.22 -9.33 3.03
N ASN A 5 -2.52 -10.41 3.37
CA ASN A 5 -1.44 -10.95 2.55
C ASN A 5 -2.12 -11.84 1.47
N CYS A 6 -2.49 -11.23 0.35
CA CYS A 6 -2.94 -11.99 -0.82
C CYS A 6 -1.70 -12.52 -1.54
N SER A 7 -1.57 -13.84 -1.63
CA SER A 7 -0.59 -14.46 -2.51
C SER A 7 -0.87 -14.04 -3.97
N ASP A 8 0.19 -13.74 -4.71
CA ASP A 8 0.15 -13.22 -6.09
C ASP A 8 -0.59 -14.12 -7.11
N ASP A 9 -0.97 -15.34 -6.72
CA ASP A 9 -1.56 -16.37 -7.58
C ASP A 9 -3.02 -16.13 -7.97
N TYR A 10 -3.68 -15.06 -7.51
CA TYR A 10 -5.11 -14.83 -7.71
C TYR A 10 -5.49 -13.44 -8.26
N ILE A 11 -4.52 -12.70 -8.78
CA ILE A 11 -4.80 -11.40 -9.41
C ILE A 11 -5.07 -11.66 -10.89
N PRO A 12 -6.25 -11.31 -11.43
CA PRO A 12 -6.48 -11.38 -12.88
C PRO A 12 -5.43 -10.59 -13.64
N GLU A 13 -4.90 -11.13 -14.74
CA GLU A 13 -3.93 -10.45 -15.59
C GLU A 13 -4.43 -9.03 -15.93
N GLY A 14 -3.61 -8.03 -15.65
CA GLY A 14 -3.91 -6.61 -15.94
C GLY A 14 -4.39 -5.78 -14.76
N ILE A 15 -4.57 -6.34 -13.54
CA ILE A 15 -4.92 -5.56 -12.35
C ILE A 15 -3.72 -5.53 -11.39
N SER A 16 -3.15 -4.35 -11.18
CA SER A 16 -2.09 -4.13 -10.18
C SER A 16 -2.68 -3.55 -8.89
N PHE A 17 -2.37 -4.16 -7.74
CA PHE A 17 -2.73 -3.62 -6.41
C PHE A 17 -2.19 -2.22 -6.18
N ASP A 18 -1.08 -1.86 -6.83
CA ASP A 18 -0.48 -0.53 -6.76
C ASP A 18 -1.36 0.56 -7.38
N GLN A 19 -2.36 0.17 -8.16
CA GLN A 19 -3.34 1.07 -8.78
C GLN A 19 -4.64 1.18 -7.97
N MET A 20 -4.82 0.38 -6.93
CA MET A 20 -6.01 0.46 -6.08
C MET A 20 -6.01 1.74 -5.26
N ARG A 21 -6.94 2.60 -5.58
CA ARG A 21 -7.20 3.85 -4.87
C ARG A 21 -8.23 3.61 -3.79
N PHE A 22 -8.01 4.15 -2.61
CA PHE A 22 -9.05 4.20 -1.59
C PHE A 22 -10.07 5.27 -1.99
N TYR A 23 -11.19 4.84 -2.55
CA TYR A 23 -12.32 5.71 -2.85
C TYR A 23 -13.31 5.75 -1.70
N ARG A 24 -13.89 6.93 -1.49
CA ARG A 24 -15.13 7.08 -0.75
C ARG A 24 -16.26 6.69 -1.70
N CYS A 25 -16.79 5.47 -1.59
CA CYS A 25 -17.96 5.03 -2.32
C CYS A 25 -19.22 5.33 -1.51
N SER A 26 -20.08 6.23 -2.00
CA SER A 26 -21.33 6.57 -1.33
C SER A 26 -22.42 5.49 -1.44
N ASP A 27 -22.46 4.71 -2.50
CA ASP A 27 -23.55 3.75 -2.76
C ASP A 27 -23.17 2.29 -2.49
N SER A 28 -21.90 1.92 -2.50
CA SER A 28 -21.40 0.57 -2.19
C SER A 28 -21.03 0.38 -0.71
N GLU A 29 -21.16 1.41 0.13
CA GLU A 29 -20.74 1.31 1.54
C GLU A 29 -21.45 0.20 2.31
N ARG A 30 -22.75 -0.03 2.03
CA ARG A 30 -23.52 -1.11 2.69
C ARG A 30 -23.07 -2.49 2.26
N GLU A 31 -22.78 -2.68 0.97
CA GLU A 31 -22.33 -3.97 0.43
C GLU A 31 -20.92 -4.32 0.95
N VAL A 32 -20.00 -3.37 0.86
CA VAL A 32 -18.63 -3.54 1.40
C VAL A 32 -18.67 -3.78 2.91
N TYR A 33 -19.47 -3.01 3.65
CA TYR A 33 -19.60 -3.20 5.10
C TYR A 33 -20.18 -4.57 5.45
N SER A 34 -21.24 -5.01 4.75
CA SER A 34 -21.86 -6.33 4.98
C SER A 34 -20.88 -7.45 4.71
N LEU A 35 -20.06 -7.30 3.66
CA LEU A 35 -19.05 -8.28 3.29
C LEU A 35 -17.90 -8.33 4.31
N LEU A 36 -17.44 -7.18 4.78
CA LEU A 36 -16.44 -7.11 5.86
C LEU A 36 -16.96 -7.78 7.15
N LYS A 37 -18.23 -7.60 7.48
CA LYS A 37 -18.86 -8.27 8.62
C LYS A 37 -18.97 -9.79 8.43
N ARG A 38 -19.20 -10.27 7.21
CA ARG A 38 -19.16 -11.71 6.90
C ARG A 38 -17.75 -12.27 7.06
N ILE A 39 -16.73 -11.57 6.56
CA ILE A 39 -15.32 -11.94 6.72
C ILE A 39 -14.95 -12.00 8.21
N GLU A 40 -15.33 -10.99 9.00
CA GLU A 40 -15.09 -10.95 10.43
C GLU A 40 -15.73 -12.15 11.14
N LYS A 41 -17.01 -12.43 10.86
CA LYS A 41 -17.74 -13.56 11.44
C LYS A 41 -17.09 -14.90 11.10
N GLU A 42 -16.73 -15.11 9.82
CA GLU A 42 -16.08 -16.32 9.35
C GLU A 42 -14.68 -16.51 9.94
N TYR A 43 -13.96 -15.40 10.17
CA TYR A 43 -12.65 -15.44 10.81
C TYR A 43 -12.72 -15.81 12.30
N ILE A 44 -13.77 -15.34 13.00
CA ILE A 44 -13.96 -15.58 14.45
C ILE A 44 -14.51 -16.99 14.71
N HIS A 45 -15.47 -17.44 13.89
CA HIS A 45 -16.16 -18.73 14.05
C HIS A 45 -15.67 -19.72 13.00
N ARG A 46 -14.38 -20.08 13.06
CA ARG A 46 -13.76 -21.01 12.11
C ARG A 46 -14.38 -22.41 12.17
N ASP A 47 -14.83 -22.88 11.02
CA ASP A 47 -15.20 -24.26 10.77
C ASP A 47 -14.37 -24.85 9.60
N THR A 48 -14.70 -26.08 9.17
CA THR A 48 -14.01 -26.80 8.10
C THR A 48 -14.06 -26.07 6.74
N PHE A 49 -15.06 -25.20 6.52
CA PHE A 49 -15.27 -24.48 5.26
C PHE A 49 -14.84 -23.01 5.31
N SER A 50 -14.42 -22.52 6.47
CA SER A 50 -14.10 -21.10 6.69
C SER A 50 -13.01 -20.58 5.76
N ASP A 51 -11.99 -21.39 5.45
CA ASP A 51 -10.94 -20.96 4.52
C ASP A 51 -11.46 -20.76 3.10
N VAL A 52 -12.42 -21.58 2.66
CA VAL A 52 -13.08 -21.45 1.35
C VAL A 52 -13.99 -20.22 1.36
N MET A 53 -14.77 -20.05 2.44
CA MET A 53 -15.67 -18.89 2.58
C MET A 53 -14.90 -17.57 2.65
N LEU A 54 -13.79 -17.53 3.36
CA LEU A 54 -12.92 -16.36 3.41
C LEU A 54 -12.36 -16.00 2.03
N LYS A 55 -11.92 -16.99 1.24
CA LYS A 55 -11.47 -16.78 -0.15
C LYS A 55 -12.61 -16.22 -1.03
N CYS A 56 -13.80 -16.80 -0.94
CA CYS A 56 -14.95 -16.31 -1.69
C CYS A 56 -15.31 -14.87 -1.33
N CYS A 57 -15.41 -14.55 -0.04
CA CYS A 57 -15.73 -13.21 0.43
C CYS A 57 -14.64 -12.18 0.06
N THR A 58 -13.38 -12.58 0.09
CA THR A 58 -12.25 -11.72 -0.32
C THR A 58 -12.30 -11.45 -1.83
N ASN A 59 -12.60 -12.46 -2.65
CA ASN A 59 -12.75 -12.29 -4.10
C ASN A 59 -13.97 -11.41 -4.43
N GLU A 60 -15.10 -11.58 -3.74
CA GLU A 60 -16.28 -10.73 -3.89
C GLU A 60 -15.96 -9.27 -3.55
N LEU A 61 -15.25 -9.02 -2.43
CA LEU A 61 -14.78 -7.70 -2.03
C LEU A 61 -13.88 -7.09 -3.12
N PHE A 62 -12.97 -7.89 -3.66
CA PHE A 62 -12.09 -7.47 -4.74
C PHE A 62 -12.87 -7.06 -6.00
N VAL A 63 -13.86 -7.86 -6.41
CA VAL A 63 -14.70 -7.56 -7.58
C VAL A 63 -15.53 -6.29 -7.34
N LEU A 64 -16.07 -6.08 -6.13
CA LEU A 64 -16.80 -4.86 -5.80
C LEU A 64 -15.88 -3.63 -5.89
N ILE A 65 -14.68 -3.71 -5.34
CA ILE A 65 -13.69 -2.65 -5.44
C ILE A 65 -13.28 -2.42 -6.90
N ALA A 66 -13.03 -3.47 -7.67
CA ALA A 66 -12.65 -3.38 -9.08
C ALA A 66 -13.77 -2.77 -9.96
N ARG A 67 -15.04 -3.10 -9.68
CA ARG A 67 -16.21 -2.51 -10.41
C ARG A 67 -16.35 -1.01 -10.15
N THR A 68 -16.01 -0.55 -8.94
CA THR A 68 -16.00 0.89 -8.63
C THR A 68 -14.82 1.61 -9.28
N TYR A 69 -13.86 0.84 -9.77
CA TYR A 69 -12.61 1.32 -10.39
C TYR A 69 -12.63 1.23 -11.91
N VAL A 70 -13.77 1.21 -12.58
CA VAL A 70 -13.74 1.41 -14.04
C VAL A 70 -13.27 2.84 -14.30
N PRO A 71 -12.07 3.06 -14.90
CA PRO A 71 -11.68 4.40 -15.29
C PRO A 71 -12.67 4.83 -16.37
N GLY A 72 -13.64 5.66 -16.00
CA GLY A 72 -14.46 6.34 -17.00
C GLY A 72 -13.52 7.11 -17.91
N GLU A 73 -13.55 6.86 -19.21
CA GLU A 73 -12.89 7.67 -20.20
C GLU A 73 -13.32 9.13 -19.95
N GLY A 74 -12.38 9.99 -19.55
CA GLY A 74 -12.64 11.41 -19.33
C GLY A 74 -12.66 11.92 -17.87
N VAL A 75 -12.43 11.10 -16.86
CA VAL A 75 -12.30 11.61 -15.49
C VAL A 75 -10.96 12.34 -15.34
N LYS A 76 -11.02 13.66 -15.21
CA LYS A 76 -9.84 14.49 -14.95
C LYS A 76 -9.20 14.02 -13.65
N LYS A 77 -7.96 13.53 -13.71
CA LYS A 77 -7.20 13.09 -12.53
C LYS A 77 -7.17 14.22 -11.50
N THR A 78 -7.42 13.90 -10.25
CA THR A 78 -7.25 14.90 -9.18
C THR A 78 -5.77 15.20 -9.00
N MET A 79 -5.45 16.40 -8.50
CA MET A 79 -4.06 16.78 -8.19
C MET A 79 -3.36 15.74 -7.29
N VAL A 80 -4.05 15.20 -6.29
CA VAL A 80 -3.48 14.19 -5.38
C VAL A 80 -3.21 12.87 -6.11
N GLU A 81 -4.03 12.53 -7.10
CA GLU A 81 -3.81 11.35 -7.93
C GLU A 81 -2.58 11.48 -8.81
N GLU A 82 -2.38 12.64 -9.40
CA GLU A 82 -1.17 12.93 -10.18
C GLU A 82 0.07 12.89 -9.29
N ILE A 83 -0.03 13.45 -8.08
CA ILE A 83 1.05 13.42 -7.09
C ILE A 83 1.34 11.98 -6.64
N THR A 84 0.34 11.16 -6.33
CA THR A 84 0.57 9.77 -5.93
C THR A 84 1.19 8.94 -7.05
N HIS A 85 0.83 9.20 -8.29
CA HIS A 85 1.49 8.59 -9.45
C HIS A 85 2.96 9.00 -9.52
N TYR A 86 3.25 10.30 -9.44
CA TYR A 86 4.60 10.82 -9.40
C TYR A 86 5.43 10.21 -8.26
N LEU A 87 4.87 10.10 -7.06
CA LEU A 87 5.56 9.51 -5.92
C LEU A 87 5.92 8.03 -6.15
N ARG A 88 5.06 7.25 -6.81
CA ARG A 88 5.34 5.83 -7.13
C ARG A 88 6.52 5.68 -8.07
N GLU A 89 6.67 6.58 -9.03
CA GLU A 89 7.78 6.54 -9.97
C GLU A 89 9.09 7.04 -9.36
N HIS A 90 9.00 7.92 -8.34
CA HIS A 90 10.17 8.65 -7.82
C HIS A 90 10.46 8.42 -6.34
N PHE A 91 9.82 7.43 -5.66
CA PHE A 91 9.97 7.24 -4.22
C PHE A 91 11.41 6.97 -3.76
N ARG A 92 12.28 6.51 -4.66
CA ARG A 92 13.69 6.25 -4.39
C ARG A 92 14.54 7.52 -4.37
N SER A 93 14.05 8.60 -4.98
CA SER A 93 14.74 9.89 -5.00
C SER A 93 14.48 10.71 -3.74
N ASP A 94 15.20 11.83 -3.60
CA ASP A 94 14.97 12.75 -2.49
C ASP A 94 13.66 13.53 -2.69
N LEU A 95 12.62 13.07 -2.01
CA LEU A 95 11.27 13.63 -2.06
C LEU A 95 10.97 14.43 -0.79
N SER A 96 10.60 15.69 -0.97
CA SER A 96 10.08 16.52 0.11
C SER A 96 8.69 17.06 -0.22
N LEU A 97 7.87 17.29 0.81
CA LEU A 97 6.56 17.92 0.66
C LEU A 97 6.67 19.26 -0.08
N ALA A 98 7.62 20.10 0.31
CA ALA A 98 7.82 21.42 -0.30
C ALA A 98 8.27 21.32 -1.76
N GLY A 99 9.21 20.42 -2.08
CA GLY A 99 9.65 20.19 -3.46
C GLY A 99 8.52 19.68 -4.35
N THR A 100 7.73 18.73 -3.84
CA THR A 100 6.57 18.19 -4.56
C THR A 100 5.49 19.26 -4.73
N ALA A 101 5.16 20.03 -3.71
CA ALA A 101 4.19 21.12 -3.80
C ALA A 101 4.60 22.16 -4.87
N ARG A 102 5.88 22.54 -4.89
CA ARG A 102 6.44 23.44 -5.91
C ARG A 102 6.28 22.88 -7.32
N ARG A 103 6.57 21.58 -7.51
CA ARG A 103 6.44 20.90 -8.79
C ARG A 103 5.02 20.92 -9.34
N PHE A 104 4.03 20.78 -8.48
CA PHE A 104 2.61 20.77 -8.84
C PHE A 104 1.90 22.12 -8.69
N GLY A 105 2.64 23.21 -8.45
CA GLY A 105 2.11 24.58 -8.44
C GLY A 105 1.16 24.88 -7.28
N VAL A 106 1.36 24.23 -6.13
CA VAL A 106 0.51 24.41 -4.94
C VAL A 106 1.33 24.73 -3.70
N SER A 107 0.68 25.29 -2.65
CA SER A 107 1.39 25.50 -1.38
C SER A 107 1.58 24.17 -0.62
N PRO A 108 2.67 24.03 0.16
CA PRO A 108 2.91 22.83 0.97
C PRO A 108 1.77 22.54 1.95
N GLU A 109 1.15 23.57 2.52
CA GLU A 109 0.03 23.45 3.47
C GLU A 109 -1.22 22.91 2.77
N HIS A 110 -1.51 23.42 1.57
CA HIS A 110 -2.62 22.93 0.76
C HIS A 110 -2.41 21.47 0.38
N LEU A 111 -1.23 21.14 -0.15
CA LEU A 111 -0.86 19.76 -0.49
C LEU A 111 -1.00 18.85 0.73
N SER A 112 -0.43 19.21 1.87
CA SER A 112 -0.47 18.38 3.09
C SER A 112 -1.89 18.05 3.52
N ARG A 113 -2.79 19.04 3.51
CA ARG A 113 -4.21 18.84 3.87
C ARG A 113 -4.95 17.97 2.87
N CYS A 114 -4.85 18.28 1.57
CA CYS A 114 -5.53 17.51 0.52
C CYS A 114 -5.00 16.08 0.44
N PHE A 115 -3.69 15.91 0.54
CA PHE A 115 -3.05 14.60 0.49
C PHE A 115 -3.51 13.71 1.64
N LYS A 116 -3.47 14.21 2.88
CA LYS A 116 -3.94 13.46 4.06
C LYS A 116 -5.44 13.17 3.98
N LYS A 117 -6.25 14.12 3.50
CA LYS A 117 -7.71 13.93 3.34
C LYS A 117 -8.04 12.84 2.34
N GLN A 118 -7.31 12.74 1.21
CA GLN A 118 -7.60 11.77 0.15
C GLN A 118 -6.93 10.42 0.37
N THR A 119 -5.68 10.40 0.88
CA THR A 119 -4.92 9.16 1.06
C THR A 119 -5.06 8.55 2.45
N GLY A 120 -5.51 9.32 3.45
CA GLY A 120 -5.52 8.93 4.86
C GLY A 120 -4.16 9.04 5.54
N PHE A 121 -3.08 9.29 4.80
CA PHE A 121 -1.69 9.30 5.28
C PHE A 121 -1.05 10.67 5.12
N GLY A 122 -0.11 11.02 6.00
CA GLY A 122 0.78 12.15 5.79
C GLY A 122 1.73 11.88 4.61
N PHE A 123 2.20 12.94 3.94
CA PHE A 123 3.07 12.83 2.76
C PHE A 123 4.31 11.95 3.02
N ASN A 124 5.07 12.26 4.08
CA ASN A 124 6.28 11.49 4.43
C ASN A 124 5.95 10.06 4.88
N GLU A 125 4.82 9.86 5.53
CA GLU A 125 4.33 8.53 5.92
C GLU A 125 4.04 7.68 4.68
N TYR A 126 3.38 8.27 3.69
CA TYR A 126 3.08 7.61 2.42
C TYR A 126 4.34 7.24 1.63
N VAL A 127 5.31 8.15 1.51
CA VAL A 127 6.60 7.87 0.86
C VAL A 127 7.35 6.76 1.58
N ASN A 128 7.43 6.82 2.92
CA ASN A 128 8.09 5.78 3.71
C ASN A 128 7.41 4.41 3.56
N MET A 129 6.08 4.37 3.49
CA MET A 129 5.33 3.13 3.26
C MET A 129 5.71 2.48 1.92
N MET A 130 5.84 3.25 0.84
CA MET A 130 6.28 2.74 -0.46
C MET A 130 7.71 2.21 -0.41
N ARG A 131 8.62 2.96 0.23
CA ARG A 131 10.02 2.56 0.40
C ARG A 131 10.15 1.26 1.21
N LEU A 132 9.35 1.11 2.27
CA LEU A 132 9.36 -0.08 3.11
C LEU A 132 8.80 -1.31 2.39
N ARG A 133 7.77 -1.16 1.55
CA ARG A 133 7.26 -2.25 0.71
C ARG A 133 8.29 -2.74 -0.30
N GLU A 134 8.99 -1.82 -0.94
CA GLU A 134 10.09 -2.20 -1.84
C GLU A 134 11.23 -2.88 -1.07
N ALA A 135 11.55 -2.40 0.13
CA ALA A 135 12.55 -3.05 0.97
C ALA A 135 12.13 -4.46 1.38
N GLU A 136 10.87 -4.69 1.72
CA GLU A 136 10.32 -6.02 1.99
C GLU A 136 10.55 -6.96 0.79
N ARG A 137 10.19 -6.51 -0.42
CA ARG A 137 10.39 -7.27 -1.66
C ARG A 137 11.86 -7.61 -1.90
N LEU A 138 12.77 -6.63 -1.74
CA LEU A 138 14.20 -6.83 -1.92
C LEU A 138 14.82 -7.73 -0.85
N LEU A 139 14.36 -7.64 0.41
CA LEU A 139 14.82 -8.50 1.49
C LEU A 139 14.46 -9.97 1.24
N ALA A 140 13.31 -10.24 0.63
CA ALA A 140 12.87 -11.58 0.27
C ALA A 140 13.55 -12.11 -1.01
N GLY A 141 13.70 -11.26 -2.03
CA GLY A 141 14.15 -11.67 -3.38
C GLY A 141 15.65 -11.51 -3.65
N GLU A 142 16.40 -10.73 -2.85
CA GLU A 142 17.80 -10.39 -3.13
C GLU A 142 18.73 -10.77 -1.95
N PRO A 143 19.01 -12.07 -1.76
CA PRO A 143 19.76 -12.55 -0.59
C PRO A 143 21.22 -12.06 -0.56
N GLY A 144 21.78 -11.68 -1.71
CA GLY A 144 23.17 -11.21 -1.84
C GLY A 144 23.39 -9.75 -1.46
N LYS A 145 22.32 -8.94 -1.37
CA LYS A 145 22.46 -7.52 -1.00
C LYS A 145 22.50 -7.34 0.52
N SER A 146 23.37 -6.46 1.00
CA SER A 146 23.39 -6.07 2.41
C SER A 146 22.14 -5.28 2.79
N ILE A 147 21.83 -5.23 4.09
CA ILE A 147 20.71 -4.41 4.62
C ILE A 147 20.93 -2.94 4.30
N LEU A 148 22.17 -2.48 4.37
CA LEU A 148 22.55 -1.11 4.03
C LEU A 148 22.29 -0.78 2.57
N GLU A 149 22.69 -1.65 1.64
CA GLU A 149 22.43 -1.47 0.21
C GLU A 149 20.93 -1.43 -0.08
N ILE A 150 20.14 -2.31 0.53
CA ILE A 150 18.68 -2.30 0.36
C ILE A 150 18.07 -1.00 0.87
N ALA A 151 18.52 -0.49 2.03
CA ALA A 151 18.05 0.80 2.55
C ALA A 151 18.27 1.92 1.52
N PHE A 152 19.48 2.02 0.96
CA PHE A 152 19.80 3.04 -0.05
C PHE A 152 19.03 2.85 -1.36
N LEU A 153 18.90 1.62 -1.86
CA LEU A 153 18.12 1.31 -3.06
C LEU A 153 16.65 1.69 -2.93
N CYS A 154 16.12 1.66 -1.72
CA CYS A 154 14.76 2.09 -1.41
C CYS A 154 14.63 3.60 -1.15
N GLY A 155 15.73 4.36 -1.19
CA GLY A 155 15.74 5.81 -1.00
C GLY A 155 15.83 6.26 0.46
N PHE A 156 16.26 5.39 1.39
CA PHE A 156 16.62 5.81 2.74
C PHE A 156 18.08 6.27 2.78
N HIS A 157 18.32 7.45 3.33
CA HIS A 157 19.68 8.00 3.48
C HIS A 157 20.36 7.58 4.80
N ASP A 158 19.61 6.97 5.71
CA ASP A 158 20.09 6.51 7.02
C ASP A 158 19.56 5.10 7.30
N SER A 159 20.47 4.15 7.49
CA SER A 159 20.14 2.74 7.75
C SER A 159 19.53 2.49 9.12
N ASN A 160 19.85 3.33 10.13
CA ASN A 160 19.26 3.22 11.45
C ASN A 160 17.80 3.69 11.41
N TYR A 161 17.54 4.81 10.73
CA TYR A 161 16.19 5.29 10.49
C TYR A 161 15.37 4.27 9.70
N PHE A 162 15.95 3.68 8.65
CA PHE A 162 15.33 2.58 7.91
C PHE A 162 14.96 1.42 8.82
N SER A 163 15.93 0.90 9.59
CA SER A 163 15.73 -0.27 10.47
C SER A 163 14.65 -0.01 11.52
N MET A 164 14.64 1.20 12.10
CA MET A 164 13.60 1.62 13.05
C MET A 164 12.21 1.66 12.39
N LYS A 165 12.09 2.25 11.18
CA LYS A 165 10.82 2.32 10.45
C LYS A 165 10.34 0.95 10.01
N PHE A 166 11.25 0.10 9.54
CA PHE A 166 10.95 -1.26 9.14
C PHE A 166 10.45 -2.10 10.32
N HIS A 167 11.14 -2.03 11.46
CA HIS A 167 10.71 -2.72 12.68
C HIS A 167 9.33 -2.25 13.16
N LYS A 168 9.07 -0.94 13.11
CA LYS A 168 7.76 -0.39 13.47
C LYS A 168 6.63 -0.91 12.58
N GLU A 169 6.88 -1.09 11.28
CA GLU A 169 5.87 -1.52 10.31
C GLU A 169 5.66 -3.03 10.31
N TYR A 170 6.73 -3.82 10.37
CA TYR A 170 6.68 -5.28 10.22
C TYR A 170 6.87 -6.07 11.53
N GLY A 171 7.13 -5.40 12.64
CA GLY A 171 7.35 -6.06 13.94
C GLY A 171 8.68 -6.80 14.07
N ALA A 172 9.53 -6.79 13.03
CA ALA A 172 10.82 -7.46 12.99
C ALA A 172 11.90 -6.56 12.39
N THR A 173 13.16 -6.77 12.78
CA THR A 173 14.27 -6.07 12.10
C THR A 173 14.44 -6.56 10.68
N PRO A 174 15.00 -5.75 9.75
CA PRO A 174 15.28 -6.18 8.37
C PRO A 174 16.07 -7.49 8.29
N SER A 175 17.05 -7.68 9.19
CA SER A 175 17.87 -8.89 9.25
C SER A 175 17.08 -10.11 9.70
N SER A 176 16.27 -9.98 10.75
CA SER A 176 15.40 -11.05 11.25
C SER A 176 14.32 -11.42 10.23
N PHE A 177 13.74 -10.42 9.55
CA PHE A 177 12.76 -10.62 8.50
C PHE A 177 13.35 -11.43 7.33
N ARG A 178 14.56 -11.08 6.87
CA ARG A 178 15.26 -11.82 5.84
C ARG A 178 15.55 -13.27 6.25
N ALA A 179 15.99 -13.48 7.49
CA ALA A 179 16.28 -14.83 7.99
C ALA A 179 15.02 -15.71 7.98
N ALA A 180 13.88 -15.17 8.40
CA ALA A 180 12.60 -15.89 8.41
C ALA A 180 12.06 -16.24 7.01
N LYS A 181 12.42 -15.47 5.96
CA LYS A 181 12.01 -15.76 4.56
C LYS A 181 12.92 -16.74 3.83
N LYS A 182 14.09 -17.10 4.40
CA LYS A 182 15.03 -18.09 3.83
C LYS A 182 14.70 -19.54 4.20
N THR A 183 13.76 -19.74 5.12
CA THR A 183 13.27 -21.06 5.58
C THR A 183 12.04 -21.45 4.80
#